data_9635f9786aa1da4964d9196dc1e3804b
#
_entry.id   9635f9786aa1da4964d9196dc1e3804b
#
_cell.length_a   1.000
_cell.length_b   1.000
_cell.length_c   1.000
_cell.angle_alpha   90.00
_cell.angle_beta   90.00
_cell.angle_gamma   90.00
#
_symmetry.space_group_name_H-M   'P 1'
#
loop_
_entity.id
_entity.type
_entity.pdbx_description
1 polymer ?
#
loop_
_entity_poly.entity_id
_entity_poly.type
_entity_poly.pdbx_seq_one_letter_code
_entity_poly.pdbx_strand_id
1 'polypeptide(L)'
;MSVDRDPVPSPDAEVPETAFASSNTPSAQGELQKAQNGVYTLHQNVDEVLLNCTVVDEKGHPVEDLTRDNFRVWEDNVPQRTSSFRHQDQPVSLGILVDNSGSMRDKRTAVNTAAMNLLQDSNREDSAFIVNFNDHAYLDQGFTSDLVALNRGLAHFDTQGTTALYDAVAASADELAKNTKLPKQVLLIVSDGADNASRLSEQEAIQRVQNLSGPVVYTIGLLYDSDAREYQQARQALQTLSDETGGIAYFPRSLGEVNEIASEVAQDIRNQYTVGYHSTRAASLGGYRVVHVEAYSPKHGKLTVRTRRGYYARRDQFNQTAQDSVPPHN
;
A
#
# COMPACT_ATOMS: atom_id res chain seq x y z
N MET A 1 25.77 4.23 -21.31
CA MET A 1 25.19 5.58 -21.54
C MET A 1 24.31 5.84 -20.32
N SER A 2 24.70 6.81 -19.50
CA SER A 2 23.85 7.28 -18.38
C SER A 2 22.59 7.86 -19.00
N VAL A 3 21.44 7.26 -18.71
CA VAL A 3 20.16 7.85 -19.09
C VAL A 3 19.93 8.98 -18.10
N ASP A 4 19.95 10.21 -18.60
CA ASP A 4 19.61 11.40 -17.82
C ASP A 4 18.12 11.30 -17.47
N ARG A 5 17.81 11.01 -16.21
CA ARG A 5 16.45 10.86 -15.70
C ARG A 5 16.32 11.59 -14.38
N ASP A 6 15.26 12.36 -14.26
CA ASP A 6 14.99 13.11 -13.03
C ASP A 6 14.46 12.17 -11.93
N PRO A 7 14.97 12.24 -10.70
CA PRO A 7 14.39 11.53 -9.57
C PRO A 7 12.99 12.06 -9.25
N VAL A 8 12.12 11.19 -8.73
CA VAL A 8 10.85 11.67 -8.19
C VAL A 8 11.14 12.67 -7.07
N PRO A 9 10.34 13.76 -6.94
CA PRO A 9 10.55 14.74 -5.89
C PRO A 9 10.55 14.05 -4.52
N SER A 10 11.52 14.42 -3.67
CA SER A 10 11.53 13.95 -2.29
C SER A 10 10.23 14.39 -1.60
N PRO A 11 9.61 13.52 -0.77
CA PRO A 11 8.42 13.89 0.01
C PRO A 11 8.60 15.12 0.90
N ASP A 12 9.85 15.46 1.23
CA ASP A 12 10.23 16.62 2.05
C ASP A 12 10.76 17.83 1.25
N ALA A 13 10.50 17.93 -0.06
CA ALA A 13 10.76 19.16 -0.78
C ALA A 13 9.94 20.28 -0.13
N GLU A 14 10.63 21.25 0.47
CA GLU A 14 10.09 22.32 1.32
C GLU A 14 8.84 22.96 0.72
N VAL A 15 7.70 22.75 1.40
CA VAL A 15 6.52 23.59 1.23
C VAL A 15 6.76 24.84 2.07
N PRO A 16 6.71 26.06 1.54
CA PRO A 16 6.91 27.27 2.34
C PRO A 16 5.91 27.29 3.50
N GLU A 17 6.40 27.43 4.72
CA GLU A 17 5.60 27.65 5.92
C GLU A 17 4.75 28.92 5.74
N THR A 18 3.46 28.75 5.50
CA THR A 18 2.48 29.80 5.73
C THR A 18 1.86 29.60 7.12
N ALA A 19 2.04 30.60 7.93
CA ALA A 19 1.70 30.72 9.34
C ALA A 19 0.34 30.12 9.73
N PHE A 20 0.37 29.27 10.77
CA PHE A 20 -0.83 28.80 11.46
C PHE A 20 -1.35 29.90 12.40
N ALA A 21 -2.51 30.46 12.08
CA ALA A 21 -3.31 31.21 13.04
C ALA A 21 -4.28 30.26 13.75
N SER A 22 -4.12 30.15 15.06
CA SER A 22 -5.00 29.38 15.94
C SER A 22 -6.38 30.02 16.03
N SER A 23 -7.45 29.26 15.80
CA SER A 23 -8.75 29.58 16.38
C SER A 23 -9.48 28.31 16.79
N ASN A 24 -9.68 28.17 18.10
CA ASN A 24 -10.54 27.18 18.75
C ASN A 24 -12.01 27.41 18.39
N THR A 25 -12.72 26.37 17.98
CA THR A 25 -14.05 26.02 18.52
C THR A 25 -14.52 24.67 17.97
N PRO A 26 -15.06 23.74 18.77
CA PRO A 26 -15.58 22.48 18.28
C PRO A 26 -17.04 22.65 17.88
N SER A 27 -17.39 22.32 16.63
CA SER A 27 -18.77 22.14 16.21
C SER A 27 -18.90 20.86 15.41
N ALA A 28 -19.47 19.85 16.05
CA ALA A 28 -20.05 18.71 15.34
C ALA A 28 -21.30 19.20 14.61
N GLN A 29 -21.24 19.39 13.28
CA GLN A 29 -22.41 19.69 12.47
C GLN A 29 -22.32 18.90 11.15
N GLY A 30 -23.18 17.85 11.02
CA GLY A 30 -23.56 17.34 9.73
C GLY A 30 -24.37 18.45 9.01
N GLU A 31 -24.09 18.74 7.76
CA GLU A 31 -24.85 19.72 6.98
C GLU A 31 -26.29 19.24 6.76
N LEU A 32 -27.24 19.96 7.33
CA LEU A 32 -28.66 19.82 7.05
C LEU A 32 -28.99 20.58 5.77
N GLN A 33 -29.07 19.90 4.64
CA GLN A 33 -29.62 20.51 3.41
C GLN A 33 -31.14 20.37 3.40
N LYS A 34 -31.83 21.51 3.33
CA LYS A 34 -33.28 21.56 3.20
C LYS A 34 -33.68 21.35 1.74
N ALA A 35 -34.19 20.16 1.43
CA ALA A 35 -34.81 19.92 0.12
C ALA A 35 -36.06 20.78 -0.05
N GLN A 36 -36.43 21.14 -1.29
CA GLN A 36 -37.55 22.02 -1.62
C GLN A 36 -38.91 21.54 -1.07
N ASN A 37 -39.00 20.32 -0.54
CA ASN A 37 -40.22 19.73 0.02
C ASN A 37 -40.26 19.67 1.56
N GLY A 38 -39.39 20.45 2.26
CA GLY A 38 -39.42 20.53 3.72
C GLY A 38 -38.85 19.28 4.46
N VAL A 39 -38.29 18.32 3.75
CA VAL A 39 -37.62 17.15 4.33
C VAL A 39 -36.14 17.50 4.54
N TYR A 40 -35.67 17.31 5.76
CA TYR A 40 -34.24 17.44 6.07
C TYR A 40 -33.54 16.12 5.78
N THR A 41 -32.56 16.15 4.85
CA THR A 41 -31.71 15.00 4.58
C THR A 41 -30.37 15.25 5.27
N LEU A 42 -30.03 14.42 6.23
CA LEU A 42 -28.70 14.41 6.85
C LEU A 42 -27.78 13.58 5.96
N HIS A 43 -26.91 14.21 5.21
CA HIS A 43 -25.80 13.53 4.53
C HIS A 43 -24.68 13.33 5.55
N GLN A 44 -24.62 12.16 6.15
CA GLN A 44 -23.47 11.74 6.93
C GLN A 44 -22.54 10.97 5.98
N ASN A 45 -21.45 11.59 5.54
CA ASN A 45 -20.38 10.87 4.87
C ASN A 45 -19.72 9.93 5.90
N VAL A 46 -20.09 8.69 5.87
CA VAL A 46 -19.46 7.66 6.68
C VAL A 46 -18.45 6.94 5.79
N ASP A 47 -17.18 7.29 5.97
CA ASP A 47 -16.10 6.61 5.24
C ASP A 47 -16.07 5.13 5.60
N GLU A 48 -16.19 4.28 4.59
CA GLU A 48 -16.04 2.84 4.76
C GLU A 48 -14.56 2.48 4.84
N VAL A 49 -14.18 1.78 5.89
CA VAL A 49 -12.83 1.22 6.05
C VAL A 49 -12.79 -0.14 5.36
N LEU A 50 -11.96 -0.28 4.34
CA LEU A 50 -11.77 -1.52 3.61
C LEU A 50 -10.51 -2.24 4.11
N LEU A 51 -10.65 -3.53 4.40
CA LEU A 51 -9.58 -4.41 4.84
C LEU A 51 -9.40 -5.53 3.81
N ASN A 52 -8.21 -5.61 3.23
CA ASN A 52 -7.81 -6.76 2.44
C ASN A 52 -7.31 -7.84 3.39
N CYS A 53 -7.94 -9.00 3.36
CA CYS A 53 -7.68 -10.10 4.27
C CYS A 53 -7.31 -11.36 3.50
N THR A 54 -6.12 -11.91 3.73
CA THR A 54 -5.78 -13.27 3.32
C THR A 54 -6.05 -14.21 4.49
N VAL A 55 -6.73 -15.32 4.23
CA VAL A 55 -7.04 -16.32 5.26
C VAL A 55 -6.35 -17.63 4.90
N VAL A 56 -5.62 -18.19 5.86
CA VAL A 56 -4.95 -19.48 5.70
C VAL A 56 -5.33 -20.45 6.81
N ASP A 57 -5.28 -21.75 6.50
CA ASP A 57 -5.45 -22.84 7.47
C ASP A 57 -4.19 -23.03 8.33
N GLU A 58 -4.21 -24.02 9.23
CA GLU A 58 -3.07 -24.38 10.10
C GLU A 58 -1.82 -24.83 9.33
N LYS A 59 -1.98 -25.24 8.07
CA LYS A 59 -0.89 -25.68 7.19
C LYS A 59 -0.38 -24.56 6.30
N GLY A 60 -0.99 -23.36 6.37
CA GLY A 60 -0.66 -22.22 5.53
C GLY A 60 -1.34 -22.23 4.17
N HIS A 61 -2.28 -23.14 3.89
CA HIS A 61 -3.00 -23.14 2.62
C HIS A 61 -4.08 -22.05 2.62
N PRO A 62 -4.26 -21.32 1.50
CA PRO A 62 -5.35 -20.35 1.37
C PRO A 62 -6.72 -21.00 1.54
N VAL A 63 -7.61 -20.30 2.25
CA VAL A 63 -9.02 -20.70 2.42
C VAL A 63 -9.88 -19.69 1.68
N GLU A 64 -10.60 -20.17 0.64
CA GLU A 64 -11.28 -19.31 -0.34
C GLU A 64 -12.81 -19.43 -0.30
N ASP A 65 -13.36 -20.29 0.54
CA ASP A 65 -14.80 -20.58 0.60
C ASP A 65 -15.53 -19.95 1.81
N LEU A 66 -14.92 -18.90 2.39
CA LEU A 66 -15.52 -18.18 3.51
C LEU A 66 -16.54 -17.15 3.03
N THR A 67 -17.52 -16.92 3.87
CA THR A 67 -18.58 -15.92 3.70
C THR A 67 -18.42 -14.79 4.70
N ARG A 68 -19.19 -13.70 4.53
CA ARG A 68 -19.20 -12.56 5.46
C ARG A 68 -19.39 -12.98 6.92
N ASP A 69 -20.23 -13.98 7.19
CA ASP A 69 -20.58 -14.41 8.54
C ASP A 69 -19.44 -15.11 9.28
N ASN A 70 -18.41 -15.54 8.53
CA ASN A 70 -17.21 -16.12 9.09
C ASN A 70 -16.26 -15.08 9.69
N PHE A 71 -16.41 -13.79 9.38
CA PHE A 71 -15.49 -12.73 9.80
C PHE A 71 -15.99 -11.94 10.99
N ARG A 72 -15.08 -11.55 11.86
CA ARG A 72 -15.28 -10.61 12.96
C ARG A 72 -14.19 -9.55 12.91
N VAL A 73 -14.57 -8.28 13.06
CA VAL A 73 -13.69 -7.13 12.98
C VAL A 73 -13.73 -6.33 14.27
N TRP A 74 -12.59 -5.89 14.74
CA TRP A 74 -12.44 -4.96 15.86
C TRP A 74 -11.59 -3.78 15.44
N GLU A 75 -11.94 -2.60 15.94
CA GLU A 75 -11.15 -1.38 15.88
C GLU A 75 -10.93 -0.89 17.29
N ASP A 76 -9.67 -0.68 17.70
CA ASP A 76 -9.29 -0.30 19.07
C ASP A 76 -9.97 -1.20 20.15
N ASN A 77 -10.04 -2.50 19.89
CA ASN A 77 -10.75 -3.53 20.69
C ASN A 77 -12.28 -3.37 20.76
N VAL A 78 -12.88 -2.48 19.97
CA VAL A 78 -14.33 -2.32 19.86
C VAL A 78 -14.82 -3.11 18.66
N PRO A 79 -15.78 -4.06 18.83
CA PRO A 79 -16.31 -4.83 17.71
C PRO A 79 -17.02 -3.92 16.71
N GLN A 80 -16.75 -4.16 15.42
CA GLN A 80 -17.31 -3.41 14.29
C GLN A 80 -18.26 -4.30 13.48
N ARG A 81 -19.32 -3.69 12.97
CA ARG A 81 -20.26 -4.40 12.09
C ARG A 81 -19.76 -4.34 10.65
N THR A 82 -19.52 -5.50 10.02
CA THR A 82 -19.20 -5.58 8.60
C THR A 82 -20.33 -5.00 7.75
N SER A 83 -20.03 -3.98 6.95
CA SER A 83 -20.96 -3.32 6.01
C SER A 83 -20.91 -3.96 4.63
N SER A 84 -19.72 -4.23 4.11
CA SER A 84 -19.50 -4.87 2.82
C SER A 84 -18.57 -6.07 2.92
N PHE A 85 -18.71 -7.00 1.95
CA PHE A 85 -17.87 -8.18 1.84
C PHE A 85 -17.73 -8.56 0.37
N ARG A 86 -16.53 -8.81 -0.07
CA ARG A 86 -16.22 -9.26 -1.43
C ARG A 86 -15.13 -10.33 -1.40
N HIS A 87 -15.32 -11.35 -2.22
CA HIS A 87 -14.30 -12.35 -2.52
C HIS A 87 -14.39 -12.62 -4.02
N GLN A 88 -13.83 -11.72 -4.80
CA GLN A 88 -13.76 -11.81 -6.26
C GLN A 88 -12.42 -11.24 -6.69
N ASP A 89 -11.87 -11.77 -7.77
CA ASP A 89 -10.69 -11.17 -8.40
C ASP A 89 -11.04 -9.74 -8.84
N GLN A 90 -10.43 -8.76 -8.19
CA GLN A 90 -10.62 -7.35 -8.48
C GLN A 90 -9.37 -6.80 -9.15
N PRO A 91 -9.54 -5.91 -10.13
CA PRO A 91 -8.40 -5.23 -10.73
C PRO A 91 -7.56 -4.47 -9.69
N VAL A 92 -6.25 -4.53 -9.87
CA VAL A 92 -5.25 -4.04 -8.92
C VAL A 92 -4.41 -2.92 -9.52
N SER A 93 -4.19 -1.85 -8.74
CA SER A 93 -3.12 -0.88 -8.96
C SER A 93 -1.84 -1.38 -8.29
N LEU A 94 -0.88 -1.84 -9.09
CA LEU A 94 0.36 -2.49 -8.63
C LEU A 94 1.56 -1.58 -8.83
N GLY A 95 2.26 -1.23 -7.76
CA GLY A 95 3.60 -0.63 -7.82
C GLY A 95 4.68 -1.70 -7.68
N ILE A 96 5.61 -1.76 -8.62
CA ILE A 96 6.78 -2.64 -8.53
C ILE A 96 8.01 -1.76 -8.29
N LEU A 97 8.59 -1.91 -7.09
CA LEU A 97 9.76 -1.18 -6.63
C LEU A 97 10.96 -2.12 -6.69
N VAL A 98 11.94 -1.80 -7.50
CA VAL A 98 13.11 -2.65 -7.65
C VAL A 98 14.36 -1.89 -7.27
N ASP A 99 15.08 -2.45 -6.32
CA ASP A 99 16.39 -1.98 -5.91
C ASP A 99 17.38 -2.03 -7.09
N ASN A 100 18.05 -0.92 -7.28
CA ASN A 100 19.04 -0.71 -8.33
C ASN A 100 20.40 -0.33 -7.76
N SER A 101 20.65 -0.65 -6.48
CA SER A 101 21.93 -0.50 -5.80
C SER A 101 23.01 -1.39 -6.43
N GLY A 102 24.26 -1.11 -6.10
CA GLY A 102 25.41 -1.80 -6.70
C GLY A 102 25.43 -3.32 -6.51
N SER A 103 24.88 -3.81 -5.37
CA SER A 103 24.79 -5.24 -5.01
C SER A 103 23.77 -6.02 -5.85
N MET A 104 22.81 -5.33 -6.45
CA MET A 104 21.76 -5.92 -7.29
C MET A 104 22.22 -6.29 -8.70
N ARG A 105 23.44 -5.93 -9.12
CA ARG A 105 23.91 -6.07 -10.50
C ARG A 105 23.67 -7.44 -11.10
N ASP A 106 24.06 -8.50 -10.41
CA ASP A 106 23.96 -9.87 -10.90
C ASP A 106 22.56 -10.47 -10.69
N LYS A 107 21.70 -9.79 -9.91
CA LYS A 107 20.36 -10.25 -9.52
C LYS A 107 19.27 -9.67 -10.43
N ARG A 108 19.49 -8.49 -11.02
CA ARG A 108 18.49 -7.73 -11.79
C ARG A 108 17.83 -8.50 -12.92
N THR A 109 18.55 -9.29 -13.68
CA THR A 109 17.97 -10.06 -14.79
C THR A 109 16.89 -11.05 -14.29
N ALA A 110 17.19 -11.77 -13.21
CA ALA A 110 16.24 -12.72 -12.64
C ALA A 110 15.02 -12.01 -12.03
N VAL A 111 15.25 -10.90 -11.32
CA VAL A 111 14.19 -10.04 -10.75
C VAL A 111 13.27 -9.48 -11.83
N ASN A 112 13.83 -8.93 -12.91
CA ASN A 112 13.04 -8.39 -14.02
C ASN A 112 12.21 -9.49 -14.70
N THR A 113 12.77 -10.69 -14.87
CA THR A 113 12.03 -11.83 -15.42
C THR A 113 10.86 -12.21 -14.53
N ALA A 114 11.08 -12.33 -13.22
CA ALA A 114 10.03 -12.68 -12.26
C ALA A 114 8.94 -11.60 -12.19
N ALA A 115 9.32 -10.32 -12.21
CA ALA A 115 8.38 -9.20 -12.25
C ALA A 115 7.53 -9.22 -13.55
N MET A 116 8.13 -9.52 -14.69
CA MET A 116 7.40 -9.64 -15.95
C MET A 116 6.46 -10.85 -15.96
N ASN A 117 6.86 -11.99 -15.38
CA ASN A 117 5.98 -13.15 -15.26
C ASN A 117 4.77 -12.83 -14.37
N LEU A 118 5.00 -12.18 -13.22
CA LEU A 118 3.90 -11.70 -12.35
C LEU A 118 2.93 -10.82 -13.12
N LEU A 119 3.43 -9.86 -13.91
CA LEU A 119 2.61 -8.94 -14.71
C LEU A 119 1.86 -9.66 -15.84
N GLN A 120 2.45 -10.69 -16.45
CA GLN A 120 1.80 -11.49 -17.50
C GLN A 120 0.70 -12.41 -16.95
N ASP A 121 0.91 -12.93 -15.74
CA ASP A 121 -0.07 -13.76 -15.04
C ASP A 121 -1.15 -12.92 -14.32
N SER A 122 -1.00 -11.59 -14.36
CA SER A 122 -1.94 -10.63 -13.78
C SER A 122 -3.21 -10.45 -14.62
N ASN A 123 -4.26 -9.90 -14.00
CA ASN A 123 -5.51 -9.60 -14.67
C ASN A 123 -5.29 -8.52 -15.75
N ARG A 124 -5.93 -8.65 -16.91
CA ARG A 124 -5.81 -7.67 -18.00
C ARG A 124 -6.30 -6.26 -17.63
N GLU A 125 -7.13 -6.16 -16.61
CA GLU A 125 -7.63 -4.89 -16.07
C GLU A 125 -6.70 -4.29 -15.00
N ASP A 126 -5.64 -5.02 -14.60
CA ASP A 126 -4.63 -4.49 -13.70
C ASP A 126 -3.86 -3.35 -14.36
N SER A 127 -3.42 -2.42 -13.55
CA SER A 127 -2.55 -1.33 -13.99
C SER A 127 -1.34 -1.27 -13.07
N ALA A 128 -0.14 -1.22 -13.65
CA ALA A 128 1.08 -1.22 -12.89
C ALA A 128 1.95 0.00 -13.20
N PHE A 129 2.81 0.38 -12.25
CA PHE A 129 3.90 1.33 -12.43
C PHE A 129 5.21 0.74 -11.91
N ILE A 130 6.33 1.25 -12.43
CA ILE A 130 7.67 0.77 -12.08
C ILE A 130 8.47 1.90 -11.45
N VAL A 131 9.01 1.65 -10.27
CA VAL A 131 10.00 2.49 -9.60
C VAL A 131 11.29 1.69 -9.45
N ASN A 132 12.37 2.18 -10.06
CA ASN A 132 13.71 1.70 -9.72
C ASN A 132 14.33 2.68 -8.72
N PHE A 133 15.03 2.19 -7.72
CA PHE A 133 15.63 3.04 -6.70
C PHE A 133 17.05 2.60 -6.34
N ASN A 134 17.87 3.59 -6.01
CA ASN A 134 19.19 3.45 -5.43
C ASN A 134 19.37 4.58 -4.40
N ASP A 135 20.23 5.56 -4.60
CA ASP A 135 20.33 6.78 -3.79
C ASP A 135 19.04 7.62 -3.85
N HIS A 136 18.23 7.43 -4.87
CA HIS A 136 16.97 8.09 -5.14
C HIS A 136 15.95 7.11 -5.74
N ALA A 137 14.67 7.48 -5.69
CA ALA A 137 13.61 6.77 -6.38
C ALA A 137 13.33 7.40 -7.76
N TYR A 138 13.14 6.55 -8.78
CA TYR A 138 12.87 6.97 -10.16
C TYR A 138 11.59 6.27 -10.65
N LEU A 139 10.58 7.05 -11.04
CA LEU A 139 9.40 6.55 -11.70
C LEU A 139 9.71 6.28 -13.18
N ASP A 140 10.21 5.11 -13.48
CA ASP A 140 10.65 4.75 -14.85
C ASP A 140 9.47 4.39 -15.77
N GLN A 141 8.33 4.00 -15.20
CA GLN A 141 7.08 3.80 -15.92
C GLN A 141 5.89 4.15 -15.02
N GLY A 142 5.09 5.12 -15.40
CA GLY A 142 3.81 5.43 -14.76
C GLY A 142 2.74 4.37 -15.03
N PHE A 143 1.58 4.48 -14.40
CA PHE A 143 0.50 3.51 -14.50
C PHE A 143 0.12 3.15 -15.94
N THR A 144 0.21 1.85 -16.26
CA THR A 144 -0.19 1.28 -17.54
C THR A 144 -0.49 -0.22 -17.42
N SER A 145 -1.26 -0.76 -18.35
CA SER A 145 -1.42 -2.22 -18.59
C SER A 145 -0.58 -2.71 -19.77
N ASP A 146 0.18 -1.83 -20.43
CA ASP A 146 1.06 -2.18 -21.55
C ASP A 146 2.33 -2.87 -21.04
N LEU A 147 2.40 -4.19 -21.22
CA LEU A 147 3.54 -5.01 -20.82
C LEU A 147 4.87 -4.59 -21.49
N VAL A 148 4.82 -4.03 -22.70
CA VAL A 148 6.03 -3.54 -23.40
C VAL A 148 6.56 -2.29 -22.72
N ALA A 149 5.67 -1.39 -22.31
CA ALA A 149 6.04 -0.20 -21.55
C ALA A 149 6.60 -0.56 -20.16
N LEU A 150 5.94 -1.49 -19.45
CA LEU A 150 6.39 -1.99 -18.14
C LEU A 150 7.76 -2.67 -18.24
N ASN A 151 7.99 -3.51 -19.26
CA ASN A 151 9.29 -4.14 -19.47
C ASN A 151 10.40 -3.11 -19.74
N ARG A 152 10.10 -2.04 -20.48
CA ARG A 152 11.05 -0.92 -20.67
C ARG A 152 11.38 -0.22 -19.35
N GLY A 153 10.39 0.04 -18.49
CA GLY A 153 10.61 0.59 -17.16
C GLY A 153 11.51 -0.30 -16.30
N LEU A 154 11.28 -1.62 -16.30
CA LEU A 154 12.13 -2.59 -15.60
C LEU A 154 13.55 -2.66 -16.17
N ALA A 155 13.73 -2.41 -17.47
CA ALA A 155 15.03 -2.46 -18.14
C ALA A 155 15.90 -1.21 -17.87
N HIS A 156 15.37 -0.17 -17.24
CA HIS A 156 16.14 1.00 -16.82
C HIS A 156 16.92 0.66 -15.55
N PHE A 157 18.10 0.06 -15.68
CA PHE A 157 18.97 -0.22 -14.56
C PHE A 157 20.43 0.16 -14.86
N ASP A 158 21.02 0.87 -13.93
CA ASP A 158 22.44 1.24 -13.88
C ASP A 158 22.97 0.93 -12.48
N THR A 159 22.89 -0.33 -12.08
CA THR A 159 23.17 -0.82 -10.73
C THR A 159 24.41 -0.18 -10.11
N GLN A 160 24.18 0.84 -9.31
CA GLN A 160 25.20 1.66 -8.63
C GLN A 160 24.59 2.37 -7.41
N GLY A 161 25.44 2.91 -6.55
CA GLY A 161 25.01 3.69 -5.39
C GLY A 161 24.52 2.84 -4.23
N THR A 162 23.79 3.48 -3.36
CA THR A 162 23.26 3.00 -2.08
C THR A 162 21.78 2.60 -2.19
N THR A 163 21.08 2.44 -1.07
CA THR A 163 19.68 1.93 -1.05
C THR A 163 18.80 2.89 -0.26
N ALA A 164 17.97 3.71 -0.95
CA ALA A 164 16.97 4.60 -0.36
C ALA A 164 15.58 3.94 -0.38
N LEU A 165 15.42 2.85 0.38
CA LEU A 165 14.21 2.02 0.42
C LEU A 165 13.00 2.80 0.93
N TYR A 166 13.12 3.52 2.05
CA TYR A 166 11.99 4.21 2.67
C TYR A 166 11.51 5.39 1.83
N ASP A 167 12.42 6.12 1.20
CA ASP A 167 12.07 7.19 0.25
C ASP A 167 11.34 6.63 -0.97
N ALA A 168 11.77 5.47 -1.49
CA ALA A 168 11.11 4.80 -2.61
C ALA A 168 9.68 4.32 -2.24
N VAL A 169 9.51 3.77 -1.04
CA VAL A 169 8.19 3.37 -0.52
C VAL A 169 7.27 4.58 -0.40
N ALA A 170 7.74 5.68 0.17
CA ALA A 170 6.96 6.90 0.32
C ALA A 170 6.57 7.53 -1.03
N ALA A 171 7.53 7.63 -1.96
CA ALA A 171 7.26 8.13 -3.31
C ALA A 171 6.25 7.27 -4.07
N SER A 172 6.31 5.95 -3.90
CA SER A 172 5.35 5.01 -4.50
C SER A 172 3.97 5.09 -3.86
N ALA A 173 3.90 5.33 -2.54
CA ALA A 173 2.65 5.63 -1.88
C ALA A 173 2.00 6.92 -2.42
N ASP A 174 2.80 7.96 -2.66
CA ASP A 174 2.31 9.20 -3.28
C ASP A 174 1.83 9.00 -4.73
N GLU A 175 2.52 8.15 -5.51
CA GLU A 175 2.08 7.78 -6.86
C GLU A 175 0.74 7.04 -6.82
N LEU A 176 0.56 6.10 -5.90
CA LEU A 176 -0.73 5.47 -5.64
C LEU A 176 -1.80 6.51 -5.29
N ALA A 177 -1.51 7.40 -4.34
CA ALA A 177 -2.48 8.42 -3.89
C ALA A 177 -2.99 9.32 -5.02
N LYS A 178 -2.09 9.69 -5.95
CA LYS A 178 -2.38 10.64 -7.03
C LYS A 178 -3.04 9.99 -8.24
N ASN A 179 -2.61 8.80 -8.61
CA ASN A 179 -2.85 8.24 -9.94
C ASN A 179 -3.61 6.91 -9.94
N THR A 180 -3.88 6.30 -8.77
CA THR A 180 -4.67 5.06 -8.72
C THR A 180 -6.12 5.29 -9.16
N LYS A 181 -6.64 4.35 -9.95
CA LYS A 181 -8.05 4.34 -10.37
C LYS A 181 -8.77 3.07 -9.92
N LEU A 182 -8.03 2.10 -9.41
CA LEU A 182 -8.54 0.79 -9.04
C LEU A 182 -8.66 0.66 -7.52
N PRO A 183 -9.66 -0.08 -7.03
CA PRO A 183 -9.98 -0.13 -5.60
C PRO A 183 -8.92 -0.85 -4.77
N LYS A 184 -8.22 -1.82 -5.37
CA LYS A 184 -7.19 -2.61 -4.71
C LYS A 184 -5.81 -2.07 -5.07
N GLN A 185 -4.98 -1.89 -4.07
CA GLN A 185 -3.66 -1.28 -4.21
C GLN A 185 -2.61 -2.20 -3.60
N VAL A 186 -1.52 -2.41 -4.32
CA VAL A 186 -0.41 -3.29 -3.91
C VAL A 186 0.92 -2.64 -4.23
N LEU A 187 1.89 -2.78 -3.34
CA LEU A 187 3.31 -2.52 -3.60
C LEU A 187 4.09 -3.83 -3.49
N LEU A 188 4.87 -4.14 -4.51
CA LEU A 188 5.85 -5.24 -4.48
C LEU A 188 7.24 -4.63 -4.47
N ILE A 189 8.01 -4.91 -3.43
CA ILE A 189 9.36 -4.40 -3.23
C ILE A 189 10.35 -5.55 -3.39
N VAL A 190 11.39 -5.36 -4.19
CA VAL A 190 12.49 -6.31 -4.32
C VAL A 190 13.79 -5.58 -4.01
N SER A 191 14.50 -6.01 -2.97
CA SER A 191 15.77 -5.43 -2.53
C SER A 191 16.69 -6.50 -1.96
N ASP A 192 17.99 -6.23 -1.95
CA ASP A 192 19.01 -7.13 -1.39
C ASP A 192 19.79 -6.52 -0.22
N GLY A 193 19.40 -5.33 0.25
CA GLY A 193 20.11 -4.60 1.28
C GLY A 193 19.21 -3.91 2.31
N ALA A 194 19.85 -3.41 3.35
CA ALA A 194 19.25 -2.52 4.31
C ALA A 194 19.21 -1.08 3.76
N ASP A 195 18.22 -0.30 4.19
CA ASP A 195 18.20 1.14 3.91
C ASP A 195 19.44 1.82 4.49
N ASN A 196 20.10 2.63 3.68
CA ASN A 196 21.30 3.36 4.08
C ASN A 196 21.42 4.76 3.43
N ALA A 197 20.39 5.17 2.68
CA ALA A 197 20.41 6.45 1.95
C ALA A 197 19.11 7.26 2.07
N SER A 198 18.02 6.68 2.60
CA SER A 198 16.76 7.42 2.76
C SER A 198 16.88 8.61 3.71
N ARG A 199 16.13 9.66 3.42
CA ARG A 199 15.89 10.78 4.32
C ARG A 199 14.79 10.47 5.33
N LEU A 200 13.80 9.72 4.89
CA LEU A 200 12.70 9.27 5.74
C LEU A 200 13.12 8.08 6.59
N SER A 201 12.54 7.99 7.77
CA SER A 201 12.63 6.81 8.62
C SER A 201 11.66 5.71 8.16
N GLU A 202 11.90 4.47 8.59
CA GLU A 202 10.99 3.34 8.42
C GLU A 202 9.55 3.70 8.85
N GLN A 203 9.42 4.33 10.01
CA GLN A 203 8.12 4.69 10.57
C GLN A 203 7.38 5.72 9.71
N GLU A 204 8.05 6.71 9.16
CA GLU A 204 7.46 7.71 8.27
C GLU A 204 7.00 7.09 6.96
N ALA A 205 7.79 6.18 6.37
CA ALA A 205 7.41 5.45 5.18
C ALA A 205 6.16 4.57 5.41
N ILE A 206 6.13 3.81 6.51
CA ILE A 206 4.97 3.00 6.91
C ILE A 206 3.73 3.89 7.12
N GLN A 207 3.88 5.00 7.83
CA GLN A 207 2.78 5.94 8.05
C GLN A 207 2.24 6.49 6.73
N ARG A 208 3.10 6.77 5.75
CA ARG A 208 2.70 7.23 4.42
C ARG A 208 1.81 6.23 3.72
N VAL A 209 2.19 4.94 3.76
CA VAL A 209 1.38 3.84 3.20
C VAL A 209 0.06 3.68 3.97
N GLN A 210 0.10 3.70 5.31
CA GLN A 210 -1.10 3.54 6.15
C GLN A 210 -2.10 4.69 6.07
N ASN A 211 -1.64 5.87 5.63
CA ASN A 211 -2.52 7.02 5.32
C ASN A 211 -3.37 6.82 4.06
N LEU A 212 -3.09 5.82 3.25
CA LEU A 212 -3.87 5.46 2.07
C LEU A 212 -5.00 4.49 2.43
N SER A 213 -5.87 4.24 1.46
CA SER A 213 -7.04 3.35 1.64
C SER A 213 -6.68 1.86 1.74
N GLY A 214 -5.43 1.54 2.07
CA GLY A 214 -4.97 0.21 2.44
C GLY A 214 -4.17 -0.55 1.39
N PRO A 215 -3.13 0.05 0.79
CA PRO A 215 -2.21 -0.76 -0.02
C PRO A 215 -1.57 -1.85 0.82
N VAL A 216 -1.47 -3.05 0.23
CA VAL A 216 -0.77 -4.19 0.80
C VAL A 216 0.65 -4.19 0.27
N VAL A 217 1.65 -4.31 1.13
CA VAL A 217 3.06 -4.33 0.74
C VAL A 217 3.63 -5.73 0.83
N TYR A 218 4.05 -6.27 -0.31
CA TYR A 218 4.83 -7.51 -0.39
C TYR A 218 6.30 -7.17 -0.56
N THR A 219 7.18 -7.91 0.09
CA THR A 219 8.61 -7.70 -0.04
C THR A 219 9.34 -9.00 -0.38
N ILE A 220 10.35 -8.93 -1.24
CA ILE A 220 11.26 -10.02 -1.58
C ILE A 220 12.68 -9.55 -1.24
N GLY A 221 13.24 -10.11 -0.17
CA GLY A 221 14.58 -9.78 0.32
C GLY A 221 15.61 -10.80 -0.19
N LEU A 222 16.47 -10.40 -1.13
CA LEU A 222 17.52 -11.24 -1.74
C LEU A 222 18.79 -11.23 -0.87
N LEU A 223 18.66 -11.61 0.41
CA LEU A 223 19.66 -11.39 1.46
C LEU A 223 20.66 -12.53 1.65
N TYR A 224 20.68 -13.54 0.76
CA TYR A 224 21.47 -14.74 0.93
C TYR A 224 23.01 -14.51 0.84
N ASP A 225 23.45 -13.37 0.30
CA ASP A 225 24.86 -12.98 0.19
C ASP A 225 25.28 -11.93 1.22
N SER A 226 24.34 -11.43 2.07
CA SER A 226 24.59 -10.38 3.05
C SER A 226 25.33 -10.91 4.28
N ASP A 227 26.09 -10.03 4.94
CA ASP A 227 26.63 -10.35 6.25
C ASP A 227 25.51 -10.45 7.32
N ALA A 228 25.81 -11.07 8.46
CA ALA A 228 24.81 -11.36 9.49
C ALA A 228 24.10 -10.10 10.04
N ARG A 229 24.79 -8.97 10.12
CA ARG A 229 24.22 -7.72 10.64
C ARG A 229 23.32 -7.06 9.61
N GLU A 230 23.78 -6.94 8.38
CA GLU A 230 23.04 -6.39 7.25
C GLU A 230 21.79 -7.24 6.98
N TYR A 231 21.94 -8.58 6.96
CA TYR A 231 20.83 -9.53 6.86
C TYR A 231 19.73 -9.23 7.88
N GLN A 232 20.07 -9.08 9.16
CA GLN A 232 19.10 -8.86 10.22
C GLN A 232 18.40 -7.50 10.06
N GLN A 233 19.13 -6.45 9.71
CA GLN A 233 18.57 -5.11 9.53
C GLN A 233 17.61 -5.08 8.31
N ALA A 234 18.05 -5.56 7.15
CA ALA A 234 17.25 -5.60 5.94
C ALA A 234 16.01 -6.50 6.13
N ARG A 235 16.22 -7.68 6.74
CA ARG A 235 15.11 -8.60 7.02
C ARG A 235 14.05 -7.96 7.92
N GLN A 236 14.47 -7.29 9.00
CA GLN A 236 13.54 -6.64 9.92
C GLN A 236 12.74 -5.54 9.21
N ALA A 237 13.40 -4.67 8.44
CA ALA A 237 12.74 -3.58 7.71
C ALA A 237 11.71 -4.11 6.71
N LEU A 238 12.10 -5.06 5.86
CA LEU A 238 11.20 -5.67 4.87
C LEU A 238 10.03 -6.41 5.53
N GLN A 239 10.29 -7.13 6.63
CA GLN A 239 9.25 -7.82 7.40
C GLN A 239 8.26 -6.82 8.00
N THR A 240 8.75 -5.72 8.61
CA THR A 240 7.89 -4.69 9.22
C THR A 240 6.99 -4.03 8.18
N LEU A 241 7.54 -3.64 7.00
CA LEU A 241 6.76 -3.06 5.90
C LEU A 241 5.59 -3.96 5.47
N SER A 242 5.85 -5.27 5.34
CA SER A 242 4.81 -6.22 4.97
C SER A 242 3.81 -6.46 6.09
N ASP A 243 4.27 -6.71 7.32
CA ASP A 243 3.41 -7.03 8.47
C ASP A 243 2.43 -5.91 8.82
N GLU A 244 2.89 -4.65 8.76
CA GLU A 244 2.07 -3.48 9.08
C GLU A 244 0.95 -3.24 8.06
N THR A 245 1.09 -3.79 6.85
CA THR A 245 0.15 -3.60 5.73
C THR A 245 -0.66 -4.84 5.39
N GLY A 246 -0.35 -5.99 5.99
CA GLY A 246 -1.04 -7.26 5.78
C GLY A 246 -0.52 -8.11 4.62
N GLY A 247 0.67 -7.78 4.10
CA GLY A 247 1.37 -8.55 3.08
C GLY A 247 2.28 -9.64 3.66
N ILE A 248 3.22 -10.09 2.84
CA ILE A 248 4.21 -11.12 3.19
C ILE A 248 5.61 -10.64 2.79
N ALA A 249 6.59 -10.91 3.66
CA ALA A 249 7.98 -10.76 3.34
C ALA A 249 8.58 -12.14 3.01
N TYR A 250 9.13 -12.28 1.82
CA TYR A 250 9.79 -13.48 1.34
C TYR A 250 11.31 -13.32 1.38
N PHE A 251 11.99 -14.36 1.78
CA PHE A 251 13.46 -14.37 1.86
C PHE A 251 13.99 -15.61 1.16
N PRO A 252 14.10 -15.59 -0.19
CA PRO A 252 14.60 -16.73 -0.96
C PRO A 252 16.04 -17.06 -0.61
N ARG A 253 16.39 -18.32 -0.75
CA ARG A 253 17.76 -18.83 -0.54
C ARG A 253 18.64 -18.69 -1.77
N SER A 254 18.01 -18.47 -2.92
CA SER A 254 18.67 -18.29 -4.21
C SER A 254 17.80 -17.52 -5.20
N LEU A 255 18.39 -17.00 -6.27
CA LEU A 255 17.65 -16.39 -7.38
C LEU A 255 16.67 -17.34 -8.06
N GLY A 256 16.90 -18.65 -8.00
CA GLY A 256 16.01 -19.63 -8.60
C GLY A 256 14.60 -19.66 -8.00
N GLU A 257 14.45 -19.24 -6.74
CA GLU A 257 13.17 -19.22 -6.04
C GLU A 257 12.33 -17.96 -6.34
N VAL A 258 12.94 -16.90 -6.90
CA VAL A 258 12.28 -15.59 -7.05
C VAL A 258 11.06 -15.69 -7.97
N ASN A 259 11.12 -16.47 -9.02
CA ASN A 259 10.00 -16.63 -9.95
C ASN A 259 8.80 -17.35 -9.31
N GLU A 260 9.07 -18.38 -8.50
CA GLU A 260 8.03 -19.12 -7.76
C GLU A 260 7.36 -18.18 -6.73
N ILE A 261 8.16 -17.41 -5.99
CA ILE A 261 7.67 -16.41 -5.04
C ILE A 261 6.82 -15.34 -5.76
N ALA A 262 7.22 -14.87 -6.94
CA ALA A 262 6.41 -13.92 -7.71
C ALA A 262 5.02 -14.50 -8.07
N SER A 263 4.96 -15.79 -8.41
CA SER A 263 3.69 -16.49 -8.66
C SER A 263 2.86 -16.65 -7.38
N GLU A 264 3.48 -16.94 -6.23
CA GLU A 264 2.79 -16.97 -4.93
C GLU A 264 2.21 -15.61 -4.56
N VAL A 265 2.97 -14.52 -4.76
CA VAL A 265 2.48 -13.15 -4.55
C VAL A 265 1.27 -12.85 -5.43
N ALA A 266 1.33 -13.23 -6.72
CA ALA A 266 0.21 -13.04 -7.64
C ALA A 266 -1.05 -13.79 -7.16
N GLN A 267 -0.91 -15.03 -6.69
CA GLN A 267 -2.01 -15.82 -6.14
C GLN A 267 -2.56 -15.21 -4.85
N ASP A 268 -1.69 -14.79 -3.92
CA ASP A 268 -2.12 -14.17 -2.66
C ASP A 268 -2.89 -12.87 -2.92
N ILE A 269 -2.44 -12.05 -3.85
CA ILE A 269 -3.14 -10.81 -4.26
C ILE A 269 -4.55 -11.12 -4.75
N ARG A 270 -4.76 -12.21 -5.52
CA ARG A 270 -6.08 -12.56 -6.08
C ARG A 270 -7.03 -13.16 -5.06
N ASN A 271 -6.50 -13.93 -4.11
CA ASN A 271 -7.30 -14.71 -3.16
C ASN A 271 -7.68 -13.96 -1.89
N GLN A 272 -7.53 -12.63 -1.87
CA GLN A 272 -7.90 -11.79 -0.74
C GLN A 272 -9.39 -11.55 -0.67
N TYR A 273 -9.92 -11.63 0.54
CA TYR A 273 -11.23 -11.09 0.89
C TYR A 273 -11.12 -9.58 1.12
N THR A 274 -12.09 -8.81 0.66
CA THR A 274 -12.25 -7.41 1.06
C THR A 274 -13.41 -7.31 2.04
N VAL A 275 -13.10 -6.94 3.28
CA VAL A 275 -14.07 -6.77 4.37
C VAL A 275 -14.18 -5.29 4.67
N GLY A 276 -15.38 -4.73 4.51
CA GLY A 276 -15.65 -3.33 4.78
C GLY A 276 -16.45 -3.14 6.06
N TYR A 277 -16.17 -2.07 6.81
CA TYR A 277 -16.97 -1.64 7.96
C TYR A 277 -16.98 -0.11 8.06
N HIS A 278 -18.02 0.41 8.70
CA HIS A 278 -18.06 1.81 9.10
C HIS A 278 -17.62 1.94 10.55
N SER A 279 -16.55 2.70 10.77
CA SER A 279 -16.04 2.89 12.13
C SER A 279 -17.08 3.53 13.04
N THR A 280 -17.24 2.98 14.24
CA THR A 280 -18.09 3.57 15.28
C THR A 280 -17.47 4.82 15.91
N ARG A 281 -16.17 5.07 15.65
CA ARG A 281 -15.45 6.26 16.10
C ARG A 281 -15.40 7.28 14.97
N ALA A 282 -15.82 8.52 15.22
CA ALA A 282 -15.86 9.56 14.20
C ALA A 282 -14.49 9.83 13.58
N ALA A 283 -14.43 9.95 12.24
CA ALA A 283 -13.19 10.22 11.50
C ALA A 283 -12.55 11.57 11.90
N SER A 284 -13.38 12.57 12.28
CA SER A 284 -12.95 13.88 12.76
C SER A 284 -12.02 13.87 13.97
N LEU A 285 -12.04 12.79 14.77
CA LEU A 285 -11.12 12.60 15.89
C LEU A 285 -9.70 12.27 15.43
N GLY A 286 -9.53 11.84 14.17
CA GLY A 286 -8.23 11.47 13.62
C GLY A 286 -7.53 10.36 14.40
N GLY A 287 -6.20 10.29 14.23
CA GLY A 287 -5.32 9.39 14.97
C GLY A 287 -5.22 7.99 14.37
N TYR A 288 -4.25 7.23 14.84
CA TYR A 288 -4.05 5.83 14.47
C TYR A 288 -5.11 4.96 15.13
N ARG A 289 -5.61 3.96 14.40
CA ARG A 289 -6.62 3.00 14.85
C ARG A 289 -6.11 1.61 14.59
N VAL A 290 -6.03 0.82 15.65
CA VAL A 290 -5.61 -0.58 15.57
C VAL A 290 -6.77 -1.42 15.07
N VAL A 291 -6.50 -2.27 14.08
CA VAL A 291 -7.50 -3.19 13.50
C VAL A 291 -7.13 -4.64 13.82
N HIS A 292 -8.09 -5.42 14.18
CA HIS A 292 -7.98 -6.86 14.36
C HIS A 292 -9.11 -7.56 13.62
N VAL A 293 -8.78 -8.63 12.88
CA VAL A 293 -9.76 -9.44 12.15
C VAL A 293 -9.54 -10.90 12.49
N GLU A 294 -10.63 -11.59 12.81
CA GLU A 294 -10.65 -13.03 12.97
C GLU A 294 -11.59 -13.67 11.96
N ALA A 295 -11.23 -14.87 11.52
CA ALA A 295 -12.10 -15.72 10.72
C ALA A 295 -12.34 -17.04 11.46
N TYR A 296 -13.56 -17.53 11.38
CA TYR A 296 -13.96 -18.79 11.96
C TYR A 296 -14.75 -19.63 10.96
N SER A 297 -14.38 -20.90 10.84
CA SER A 297 -15.11 -21.86 10.04
C SER A 297 -15.05 -23.25 10.68
N PRO A 298 -16.19 -23.87 10.97
CA PRO A 298 -16.20 -25.26 11.49
C PRO A 298 -15.54 -26.26 10.54
N LYS A 299 -15.51 -25.96 9.24
CA LYS A 299 -14.96 -26.82 8.19
C LYS A 299 -13.43 -26.86 8.18
N HIS A 300 -12.79 -25.71 8.50
CA HIS A 300 -11.36 -25.52 8.29
C HIS A 300 -10.54 -25.48 9.60
N GLY A 301 -11.17 -25.63 10.77
CA GLY A 301 -10.46 -25.58 12.05
C GLY A 301 -9.95 -24.17 12.39
N LYS A 302 -8.72 -24.09 12.89
CA LYS A 302 -8.09 -22.81 13.24
C LYS A 302 -7.64 -22.08 11.98
N LEU A 303 -8.09 -20.85 11.85
CA LEU A 303 -7.73 -19.96 10.74
C LEU A 303 -6.82 -18.84 11.21
N THR A 304 -5.91 -18.40 10.34
CA THR A 304 -5.10 -17.21 10.53
C THR A 304 -5.46 -16.19 9.48
N VAL A 305 -5.76 -14.96 9.92
CA VAL A 305 -6.08 -13.85 9.04
C VAL A 305 -4.91 -12.88 8.99
N ARG A 306 -4.43 -12.56 7.79
CA ARG A 306 -3.49 -11.48 7.55
C ARG A 306 -4.22 -10.29 6.97
N THR A 307 -4.04 -9.14 7.57
CA THR A 307 -4.55 -7.84 7.13
C THR A 307 -3.71 -6.74 7.75
N ARG A 308 -3.87 -5.49 7.32
CA ARG A 308 -3.16 -4.36 7.93
C ARG A 308 -3.45 -4.27 9.43
N ARG A 309 -2.42 -3.91 10.21
CA ARG A 309 -2.55 -3.78 11.67
C ARG A 309 -3.34 -2.57 12.11
N GLY A 310 -3.46 -1.57 11.26
CA GLY A 310 -4.21 -0.37 11.55
C GLY A 310 -4.16 0.65 10.41
N TYR A 311 -4.71 1.82 10.66
CA TYR A 311 -4.73 2.92 9.70
C TYR A 311 -4.86 4.27 10.42
N TYR A 312 -4.50 5.34 9.72
CA TYR A 312 -4.74 6.71 10.20
C TYR A 312 -6.10 7.19 9.70
N ALA A 313 -7.01 7.52 10.62
CA ALA A 313 -8.29 8.12 10.26
C ALA A 313 -8.06 9.53 9.72
N ARG A 314 -8.55 9.81 8.48
CA ARG A 314 -8.43 11.13 7.87
C ARG A 314 -9.41 12.08 8.55
N ARG A 315 -8.94 13.24 8.97
CA ARG A 315 -9.82 14.38 9.27
C ARG A 315 -10.35 14.89 7.94
N ASP A 316 -11.66 14.97 7.76
CA ASP A 316 -12.26 15.49 6.54
C ASP A 316 -11.65 16.86 6.19
N GLN A 317 -11.03 16.96 5.02
CA GLN A 317 -10.55 18.23 4.44
C GLN A 317 -11.71 18.99 3.75
N PHE A 318 -12.90 19.00 4.34
CA PHE A 318 -14.10 19.61 3.74
C PHE A 318 -14.23 21.13 3.99
N ASN A 319 -13.13 21.91 3.98
CA ASN A 319 -13.27 23.39 4.12
C ASN A 319 -12.46 24.23 3.13
N GLN A 320 -11.91 23.68 2.04
CA GLN A 320 -11.13 24.53 1.11
C GLN A 320 -11.83 24.89 -0.21
N THR A 321 -12.98 24.31 -0.55
CA THR A 321 -13.67 24.61 -1.81
C THR A 321 -14.84 25.62 -1.70
N ALA A 322 -15.18 26.07 -0.51
CA ALA A 322 -16.31 27.02 -0.31
C ALA A 322 -15.89 28.50 -0.27
N GLN A 323 -14.62 28.84 -0.31
CA GLN A 323 -14.16 30.25 -0.24
C GLN A 323 -13.84 30.90 -1.59
N ASP A 324 -13.79 30.17 -2.70
CA ASP A 324 -13.43 30.73 -4.01
C ASP A 324 -14.63 31.13 -4.89
N SER A 325 -15.85 31.17 -4.35
CA SER A 325 -17.04 31.56 -5.10
C SER A 325 -17.74 32.82 -4.57
N VAL A 326 -17.00 33.89 -4.23
CA VAL A 326 -17.58 35.23 -4.05
C VAL A 326 -17.30 36.02 -5.31
N PRO A 327 -18.32 36.34 -6.16
CA PRO A 327 -18.12 37.23 -7.29
C PRO A 327 -17.86 38.64 -6.79
N PRO A 328 -17.03 39.45 -7.49
CA PRO A 328 -16.78 40.84 -7.10
C PRO A 328 -18.06 41.66 -7.25
N HIS A 329 -18.44 42.31 -6.18
CA HIS A 329 -19.48 43.34 -6.24
C HIS A 329 -18.96 44.55 -7.04
N ASN A 330 -19.66 44.88 -8.12
CA ASN A 330 -19.60 46.17 -8.79
C ASN A 330 -20.23 47.25 -7.90
#